data_7c6d2b968a49da2cf84f77ea9c3a90e5
#
_entry.id   7c6d2b968a49da2cf84f77ea9c3a90e5
#
_cell.length_a   1.000
_cell.length_b   1.000
_cell.length_c   1.000
_cell.angle_alpha   90.00
_cell.angle_beta   90.00
_cell.angle_gamma   90.00
#
_symmetry.space_group_name_H-M   'P 1'
#
loop_
_entity.id
_entity.type
_entity.pdbx_description
1 polymer ?
#
loop_
_entity_poly.entity_id
_entity_poly.type
_entity_poly.pdbx_seq_one_letter_code
_entity_poly.pdbx_strand_id
1 'polypeptide(L)'
;MPVTEQEIRRLGDYVGATPAPADFDAFWSKRMAEADQVPLDFAVTPSEISPFHTCEYLDLWFRGMGGAQLYAKYVKPRAARPVPLVLQFHGYPGASRSWLEQSSFAGMGCALLAMDCPGQGGNGQDLGGFAGTTVTGHIVAGLDGPVEEMYYVRLHQNIRILCRIVRELGGIDQSKVFVNGASQGGGLGLACAALNPGLVNRAAILYPFLSDYRLVWELGADLIAYEGLRYYSRWFDPDGTRQDGWFAKLGYIDSKNFAHLVRCP
;
A
#
# COMPACT_ATOMS: atom_id res chain seq x y z
N MET A 1 8.55 -21.56 15.03
CA MET A 1 7.72 -22.74 15.39
C MET A 1 6.40 -22.63 14.63
N PRO A 2 5.82 -23.71 14.15
CA PRO A 2 4.49 -23.64 13.56
C PRO A 2 3.47 -23.18 14.63
N VAL A 3 2.61 -22.25 14.26
CA VAL A 3 1.53 -21.78 15.13
C VAL A 3 0.52 -22.92 15.31
N THR A 4 0.22 -23.27 16.55
CA THR A 4 -0.73 -24.35 16.84
C THR A 4 -2.18 -23.87 16.67
N GLU A 5 -3.10 -24.80 16.43
CA GLU A 5 -4.54 -24.49 16.35
C GLU A 5 -5.05 -23.81 17.64
N GLN A 6 -4.49 -24.19 18.80
CA GLN A 6 -4.84 -23.60 20.08
C GLN A 6 -4.38 -22.14 20.19
N GLU A 7 -3.21 -21.79 19.64
CA GLU A 7 -2.72 -20.40 19.57
C GLU A 7 -3.57 -19.58 18.63
N ILE A 8 -3.97 -20.12 17.46
CA ILE A 8 -4.89 -19.45 16.53
C ILE A 8 -6.23 -19.16 17.22
N ARG A 9 -6.78 -20.11 17.97
CA ARG A 9 -8.05 -19.91 18.71
C ARG A 9 -7.91 -18.81 19.78
N ARG A 10 -6.78 -18.71 20.47
CA ARG A 10 -6.51 -17.63 21.46
C ARG A 10 -6.45 -16.24 20.81
N LEU A 11 -6.08 -16.17 19.53
CA LEU A 11 -6.05 -14.91 18.77
C LEU A 11 -7.43 -14.51 18.21
N GLY A 12 -8.41 -15.41 18.27
CA GLY A 12 -9.74 -15.18 17.71
C GLY A 12 -10.49 -13.98 18.32
N ASP A 13 -10.21 -13.68 19.59
CA ASP A 13 -10.83 -12.55 20.32
C ASP A 13 -9.92 -11.31 20.35
N TYR A 14 -8.74 -11.37 19.70
CA TYR A 14 -7.81 -10.25 19.69
C TYR A 14 -8.26 -9.15 18.72
N VAL A 15 -8.50 -7.96 19.25
CA VAL A 15 -8.99 -6.78 18.49
C VAL A 15 -7.94 -5.70 18.28
N GLY A 16 -6.71 -5.93 18.73
CA GLY A 16 -5.59 -4.97 18.65
C GLY A 16 -5.37 -4.19 19.94
N ALA A 17 -4.13 -3.69 20.12
CA ALA A 17 -3.72 -2.93 21.32
C ALA A 17 -4.27 -1.48 21.31
N THR A 18 -4.66 -0.95 20.16
CA THR A 18 -5.27 0.38 20.03
C THR A 18 -6.58 0.26 19.25
N PRO A 19 -7.69 0.84 19.74
CA PRO A 19 -8.93 0.87 18.98
C PRO A 19 -8.77 1.68 17.68
N ALA A 20 -9.60 1.39 16.68
CA ALA A 20 -9.70 2.23 15.51
C ALA A 20 -10.17 3.65 15.91
N PRO A 21 -9.69 4.71 15.23
CA PRO A 21 -10.25 6.04 15.41
C PRO A 21 -11.77 6.03 15.19
N ALA A 22 -12.50 6.77 16.01
CA ALA A 22 -13.97 6.74 15.97
C ALA A 22 -14.56 7.23 14.63
N ASP A 23 -13.83 8.08 13.92
CA ASP A 23 -14.18 8.63 12.61
C ASP A 23 -13.46 7.95 11.44
N PHE A 24 -12.85 6.77 11.65
CA PHE A 24 -12.01 6.08 10.66
C PHE A 24 -12.69 5.94 9.28
N ASP A 25 -13.93 5.48 9.26
CA ASP A 25 -14.67 5.27 8.01
C ASP A 25 -14.99 6.59 7.29
N ALA A 26 -15.39 7.61 8.06
CA ALA A 26 -15.66 8.95 7.53
C ALA A 26 -14.37 9.61 7.00
N PHE A 27 -13.27 9.46 7.72
CA PHE A 27 -11.96 9.95 7.30
C PHE A 27 -11.56 9.34 5.96
N TRP A 28 -11.58 8.01 5.83
CA TRP A 28 -11.18 7.34 4.59
C TRP A 28 -12.15 7.60 3.43
N SER A 29 -13.45 7.68 3.71
CA SER A 29 -14.42 8.09 2.69
C SER A 29 -14.08 9.46 2.10
N LYS A 30 -13.74 10.44 2.95
CA LYS A 30 -13.31 11.77 2.53
C LYS A 30 -11.99 11.73 1.72
N ARG A 31 -10.97 10.97 2.21
CA ARG A 31 -9.69 10.85 1.51
C ARG A 31 -9.82 10.21 0.14
N MET A 32 -10.69 9.19 0.01
CA MET A 32 -10.96 8.57 -1.29
C MET A 32 -11.70 9.52 -2.23
N ALA A 33 -12.68 10.27 -1.73
CA ALA A 33 -13.37 11.29 -2.52
C ALA A 33 -12.40 12.36 -3.06
N GLU A 34 -11.42 12.79 -2.26
CA GLU A 34 -10.38 13.72 -2.71
C GLU A 34 -9.53 13.12 -3.85
N ALA A 35 -9.11 11.86 -3.70
CA ALA A 35 -8.36 11.15 -4.74
C ALA A 35 -9.21 10.97 -6.02
N ASP A 36 -10.52 10.84 -5.89
CA ASP A 36 -11.44 10.73 -7.03
C ASP A 36 -11.58 12.04 -7.82
N GLN A 37 -11.29 13.20 -7.21
CA GLN A 37 -11.28 14.49 -7.90
C GLN A 37 -9.99 14.76 -8.69
N VAL A 38 -8.91 14.00 -8.44
CA VAL A 38 -7.67 14.15 -9.21
C VAL A 38 -7.92 13.72 -10.65
N PRO A 39 -7.67 14.58 -11.66
CA PRO A 39 -7.76 14.19 -13.05
C PRO A 39 -6.85 13.01 -13.37
N LEU A 40 -7.33 12.05 -14.14
CA LEU A 40 -6.49 10.96 -14.62
C LEU A 40 -5.54 11.47 -15.69
N ASP A 41 -4.29 11.60 -15.33
CA ASP A 41 -3.17 11.93 -16.21
C ASP A 41 -2.17 10.79 -16.14
N PHE A 42 -2.15 9.92 -17.16
CA PHE A 42 -1.28 8.76 -17.21
C PHE A 42 -0.85 8.43 -18.63
N ALA A 43 0.31 7.79 -18.73
CA ALA A 43 0.85 7.27 -19.98
C ALA A 43 1.31 5.83 -19.80
N VAL A 44 1.08 5.01 -20.81
CA VAL A 44 1.57 3.64 -20.90
C VAL A 44 2.44 3.55 -22.14
N THR A 45 3.73 3.28 -21.96
CA THR A 45 4.72 3.22 -23.03
C THR A 45 5.47 1.89 -22.99
N PRO A 46 5.93 1.35 -24.15
CA PRO A 46 6.79 0.19 -24.14
C PRO A 46 8.05 0.45 -23.31
N SER A 47 8.41 -0.51 -22.45
CA SER A 47 9.67 -0.46 -21.71
C SER A 47 10.84 -0.85 -22.61
N GLU A 48 12.01 -0.25 -22.39
CA GLU A 48 13.25 -0.63 -23.06
C GLU A 48 13.70 -2.05 -22.72
N ILE A 49 13.26 -2.58 -21.56
CA ILE A 49 13.59 -3.92 -21.08
C ILE A 49 12.44 -4.87 -21.40
N SER A 50 12.68 -5.85 -22.25
CA SER A 50 11.71 -6.86 -22.67
C SER A 50 12.32 -8.26 -22.63
N PRO A 51 12.34 -8.92 -21.44
CA PRO A 51 13.04 -10.20 -21.29
C PRO A 51 12.40 -11.36 -22.06
N PHE A 52 11.09 -11.32 -22.33
CA PHE A 52 10.38 -12.39 -23.06
C PHE A 52 9.46 -11.83 -24.15
N HIS A 53 9.42 -12.53 -25.30
CA HIS A 53 8.54 -12.16 -26.41
C HIS A 53 7.07 -12.50 -26.20
N THR A 54 6.76 -13.34 -25.21
CA THR A 54 5.38 -13.75 -24.87
C THR A 54 4.60 -12.70 -24.10
N CYS A 55 5.27 -11.68 -23.60
CA CYS A 55 4.69 -10.60 -22.81
C CYS A 55 4.93 -9.24 -23.47
N GLU A 56 4.12 -8.28 -23.11
CA GLU A 56 4.35 -6.86 -23.29
C GLU A 56 4.87 -6.31 -21.96
N TYR A 57 5.97 -5.56 -22.02
CA TYR A 57 6.58 -4.89 -20.89
C TYR A 57 6.38 -3.39 -21.08
N LEU A 58 5.69 -2.77 -20.15
CA LEU A 58 5.19 -1.41 -20.30
C LEU A 58 5.52 -0.62 -19.04
N ASP A 59 5.95 0.62 -19.22
CA ASP A 59 6.10 1.61 -18.16
C ASP A 59 4.80 2.40 -18.05
N LEU A 60 4.16 2.33 -16.90
CA LEU A 60 3.00 3.14 -16.59
C LEU A 60 3.44 4.30 -15.69
N TRP A 61 3.30 5.51 -16.19
CA TRP A 61 3.52 6.74 -15.46
C TRP A 61 2.20 7.46 -15.23
N PHE A 62 2.01 8.02 -14.05
CA PHE A 62 0.78 8.75 -13.74
C PHE A 62 0.97 9.84 -12.70
N ARG A 63 0.04 10.79 -12.66
CA ARG A 63 0.01 11.85 -11.66
C ARG A 63 -0.79 11.42 -10.45
N GLY A 64 -0.17 11.50 -9.28
CA GLY A 64 -0.76 11.25 -7.97
C GLY A 64 -1.21 12.51 -7.26
N MET A 65 -1.46 12.39 -5.98
CA MET A 65 -1.80 13.51 -5.09
C MET A 65 -0.73 14.60 -5.16
N GLY A 66 -1.18 15.85 -5.19
CA GLY A 66 -0.29 17.01 -5.28
C GLY A 66 0.49 17.13 -6.60
N GLY A 67 0.20 16.32 -7.61
CA GLY A 67 0.90 16.29 -8.88
C GLY A 67 2.17 15.43 -8.89
N ALA A 68 2.40 14.59 -7.87
CA ALA A 68 3.53 13.67 -7.81
C ALA A 68 3.60 12.78 -9.06
N GLN A 69 4.78 12.61 -9.64
CA GLN A 69 4.99 11.67 -10.74
C GLN A 69 5.22 10.27 -10.19
N LEU A 70 4.29 9.38 -10.46
CA LEU A 70 4.29 8.01 -9.95
C LEU A 70 4.52 7.01 -11.06
N TYR A 71 5.00 5.83 -10.67
CA TYR A 71 5.40 4.79 -11.60
C TYR A 71 4.90 3.42 -11.17
N ALA A 72 4.52 2.62 -12.16
CA ALA A 72 4.26 1.20 -11.99
C ALA A 72 4.78 0.41 -13.21
N LYS A 73 5.38 -0.74 -12.96
CA LYS A 73 5.65 -1.73 -14.01
C LYS A 73 4.37 -2.40 -14.42
N TYR A 74 4.12 -2.46 -15.71
CA TYR A 74 2.97 -3.13 -16.28
C TYR A 74 3.43 -4.25 -17.20
N VAL A 75 3.20 -5.51 -16.79
CA VAL A 75 3.50 -6.71 -17.60
C VAL A 75 2.19 -7.32 -18.03
N LYS A 76 2.01 -7.52 -19.33
CA LYS A 76 0.77 -8.06 -19.87
C LYS A 76 1.08 -9.24 -20.81
N PRO A 77 0.42 -10.40 -20.64
CA PRO A 77 0.58 -11.49 -21.59
C PRO A 77 -0.03 -11.11 -22.94
N ARG A 78 0.60 -11.54 -24.04
CA ARG A 78 0.01 -11.39 -25.38
C ARG A 78 -1.16 -12.35 -25.50
N ALA A 79 -2.37 -11.83 -25.44
CA ALA A 79 -3.61 -12.59 -25.45
C ALA A 79 -4.65 -11.97 -26.38
N ALA A 80 -5.46 -12.82 -27.03
CA ALA A 80 -6.56 -12.39 -27.89
C ALA A 80 -7.81 -11.95 -27.12
N ARG A 81 -7.88 -12.22 -25.80
CA ARG A 81 -9.02 -11.89 -24.95
C ARG A 81 -8.54 -11.09 -23.73
N PRO A 82 -9.43 -10.32 -23.09
CA PRO A 82 -9.10 -9.66 -21.83
C PRO A 82 -8.60 -10.67 -20.78
N VAL A 83 -7.57 -10.28 -20.02
CA VAL A 83 -6.90 -11.11 -19.03
C VAL A 83 -7.15 -10.59 -17.61
N PRO A 84 -7.13 -11.44 -16.59
CA PRO A 84 -7.11 -10.99 -15.19
C PRO A 84 -5.92 -10.04 -14.93
N LEU A 85 -6.07 -9.15 -13.95
CA LEU A 85 -5.00 -8.26 -13.51
C LEU A 85 -4.66 -8.52 -12.04
N VAL A 86 -3.37 -8.53 -11.73
CA VAL A 86 -2.86 -8.50 -10.36
C VAL A 86 -2.25 -7.13 -10.08
N LEU A 87 -2.78 -6.42 -9.09
CA LEU A 87 -2.12 -5.28 -8.47
C LEU A 87 -1.13 -5.80 -7.43
N GLN A 88 0.13 -5.42 -7.53
CA GLN A 88 1.16 -5.86 -6.58
C GLN A 88 1.84 -4.66 -5.91
N PHE A 89 2.01 -4.78 -4.59
CA PHE A 89 2.77 -3.83 -3.78
C PHE A 89 3.98 -4.49 -3.14
N HIS A 90 5.11 -3.78 -3.15
CA HIS A 90 6.38 -4.30 -2.64
C HIS A 90 6.54 -4.12 -1.12
N GLY A 91 7.50 -4.86 -0.52
CA GLY A 91 7.91 -4.72 0.87
C GLY A 91 8.71 -3.43 1.14
N TYR A 92 8.89 -3.09 2.42
CA TYR A 92 9.58 -1.87 2.87
C TYR A 92 11.06 -2.14 3.22
N PRO A 93 11.97 -1.19 2.91
CA PRO A 93 11.88 -0.25 1.79
C PRO A 93 12.19 -0.95 0.48
N GLY A 94 11.85 -0.32 -0.66
CA GLY A 94 12.22 -0.92 -1.92
C GLY A 94 11.45 -0.38 -3.12
N ALA A 95 11.36 -1.21 -4.14
CA ALA A 95 10.67 -0.96 -5.38
C ALA A 95 9.99 -2.25 -5.88
N SER A 96 9.19 -2.14 -6.90
CA SER A 96 8.70 -3.30 -7.65
C SER A 96 9.86 -4.18 -8.11
N ARG A 97 9.70 -5.49 -8.06
CA ARG A 97 10.74 -6.48 -8.39
C ARG A 97 11.22 -6.33 -9.84
N SER A 98 12.28 -7.06 -10.19
CA SER A 98 12.82 -7.07 -11.55
C SER A 98 11.75 -7.46 -12.58
N TRP A 99 11.91 -7.02 -13.82
CA TRP A 99 11.02 -7.40 -14.91
C TRP A 99 10.90 -8.92 -15.09
N LEU A 100 12.01 -9.65 -14.86
CA LEU A 100 12.03 -11.10 -14.94
C LEU A 100 11.13 -11.76 -13.88
N GLU A 101 11.24 -11.34 -12.62
CA GLU A 101 10.41 -11.86 -11.54
C GLU A 101 8.93 -11.52 -11.76
N GLN A 102 8.62 -10.31 -12.25
CA GLN A 102 7.27 -9.86 -12.54
C GLN A 102 6.61 -10.62 -13.70
N SER A 103 7.40 -11.23 -14.57
CA SER A 103 6.90 -12.04 -15.69
C SER A 103 6.18 -13.33 -15.26
N SER A 104 6.35 -13.76 -14.01
CA SER A 104 5.72 -14.98 -13.48
C SER A 104 4.19 -14.93 -13.56
N PHE A 105 3.58 -13.78 -13.30
CA PHE A 105 2.13 -13.60 -13.40
C PHE A 105 1.63 -13.68 -14.84
N ALA A 106 2.40 -13.14 -15.78
CA ALA A 106 2.07 -13.26 -17.20
C ALA A 106 2.15 -14.72 -17.68
N GLY A 107 3.08 -15.51 -17.15
CA GLY A 107 3.16 -16.95 -17.37
C GLY A 107 1.92 -17.71 -16.88
N MET A 108 1.22 -17.20 -15.89
CA MET A 108 -0.07 -17.72 -15.40
C MET A 108 -1.28 -17.15 -16.16
N GLY A 109 -1.07 -16.33 -17.17
CA GLY A 109 -2.13 -15.70 -17.95
C GLY A 109 -2.75 -14.44 -17.31
N CYS A 110 -2.11 -13.86 -16.29
CA CYS A 110 -2.54 -12.63 -15.64
C CYS A 110 -1.65 -11.46 -16.05
N ALA A 111 -2.23 -10.31 -16.32
CA ALA A 111 -1.47 -9.06 -16.31
C ALA A 111 -1.03 -8.72 -14.88
N LEU A 112 0.07 -8.01 -14.77
CA LEU A 112 0.59 -7.51 -13.49
C LEU A 112 0.80 -5.99 -13.57
N LEU A 113 0.36 -5.27 -12.55
CA LEU A 113 0.66 -3.88 -12.34
C LEU A 113 1.33 -3.71 -10.97
N ALA A 114 2.64 -3.47 -10.97
CA ALA A 114 3.47 -3.38 -9.77
C ALA A 114 3.91 -1.93 -9.54
N MET A 115 3.27 -1.26 -8.58
CA MET A 115 3.54 0.14 -8.23
C MET A 115 4.80 0.26 -7.38
N ASP A 116 5.64 1.27 -7.70
CA ASP A 116 6.70 1.72 -6.81
C ASP A 116 6.12 2.70 -5.78
N CYS A 117 6.32 2.41 -4.48
CA CYS A 117 5.94 3.34 -3.43
C CYS A 117 6.84 4.59 -3.48
N PRO A 118 6.25 5.79 -3.46
CA PRO A 118 7.01 7.03 -3.59
C PRO A 118 8.17 7.14 -2.57
N GLY A 119 9.35 7.53 -3.04
CA GLY A 119 10.51 7.82 -2.20
C GLY A 119 11.17 6.64 -1.49
N GLN A 120 10.70 5.39 -1.71
CA GLN A 120 11.25 4.21 -1.02
C GLN A 120 12.37 3.49 -1.78
N GLY A 121 12.54 3.74 -3.07
CA GLY A 121 13.58 3.05 -3.88
C GLY A 121 13.12 2.96 -5.30
N GLY A 122 12.55 3.03 -6.13
CA GLY A 122 12.13 2.95 -7.52
C GLY A 122 11.96 4.32 -8.17
N ASN A 123 11.06 4.41 -9.11
CA ASN A 123 10.86 5.60 -9.91
C ASN A 123 9.73 6.53 -9.40
N GLY A 124 8.97 6.13 -8.38
CA GLY A 124 7.90 6.96 -7.82
C GLY A 124 8.43 8.17 -7.05
N GLN A 125 7.97 9.36 -7.42
CA GLN A 125 8.36 10.61 -6.76
C GLN A 125 7.62 10.79 -5.44
N ASP A 126 8.37 11.04 -4.35
CA ASP A 126 7.83 11.63 -3.12
C ASP A 126 8.04 13.15 -3.17
N LEU A 127 6.96 13.91 -3.03
CA LEU A 127 7.01 15.36 -3.01
C LEU A 127 7.55 15.91 -1.68
N GLY A 128 7.65 15.07 -0.65
CA GLY A 128 8.06 15.51 0.69
C GLY A 128 7.09 16.51 1.31
N GLY A 129 7.65 17.49 2.03
CA GLY A 129 6.84 18.52 2.70
C GLY A 129 6.15 18.06 3.97
N PHE A 130 6.62 16.96 4.55
CA PHE A 130 6.09 16.43 5.81
C PHE A 130 6.62 17.23 7.00
N ALA A 131 5.75 17.47 7.99
CA ALA A 131 6.18 17.95 9.29
C ALA A 131 6.92 16.86 10.07
N GLY A 132 7.96 17.25 10.79
CA GLY A 132 8.75 16.35 11.64
C GLY A 132 9.90 15.67 10.90
N THR A 133 10.19 14.42 11.28
CA THR A 133 11.35 13.69 10.72
C THR A 133 11.13 13.19 9.31
N THR A 134 12.18 13.31 8.49
CA THR A 134 12.28 12.72 7.14
C THR A 134 13.47 11.77 7.02
N VAL A 135 14.18 11.52 8.10
CA VAL A 135 15.46 10.78 8.09
C VAL A 135 15.24 9.28 8.12
N THR A 136 14.30 8.81 8.92
CA THR A 136 14.11 7.38 9.17
C THR A 136 12.63 7.01 9.19
N GLY A 137 12.26 6.04 8.34
CA GLY A 137 10.96 5.38 8.37
C GLY A 137 9.78 6.24 7.91
N HIS A 138 9.23 5.87 6.77
CA HIS A 138 8.05 6.53 6.20
C HIS A 138 6.81 6.44 7.11
N ILE A 139 6.78 5.50 8.08
CA ILE A 139 5.65 5.37 9.02
C ILE A 139 5.47 6.59 9.91
N VAL A 140 6.52 7.35 10.17
CA VAL A 140 6.49 8.57 10.99
C VAL A 140 6.51 9.86 10.14
N ALA A 141 6.60 9.73 8.82
CA ALA A 141 6.61 10.89 7.93
C ALA A 141 5.25 11.60 7.97
N GLY A 142 5.25 12.84 8.43
CA GLY A 142 4.06 13.66 8.63
C GLY A 142 3.37 13.50 9.99
N LEU A 143 3.93 12.71 10.91
CA LEU A 143 3.30 12.43 12.21
C LEU A 143 3.13 13.68 13.10
N ASP A 144 3.98 14.70 12.94
CA ASP A 144 3.84 16.00 13.66
C ASP A 144 2.78 16.92 13.04
N GLY A 145 2.38 16.66 11.80
CA GLY A 145 1.35 17.42 11.09
C GLY A 145 -0.06 16.86 11.25
N PRO A 146 -0.99 17.36 10.45
CA PRO A 146 -2.32 16.79 10.31
C PRO A 146 -2.27 15.34 9.79
N VAL A 147 -3.19 14.49 10.24
CA VAL A 147 -3.24 13.07 9.85
C VAL A 147 -3.35 12.90 8.33
N GLU A 148 -4.14 13.74 7.68
CA GLU A 148 -4.35 13.75 6.23
C GLU A 148 -3.09 13.99 5.41
N GLU A 149 -2.05 14.57 6.01
CA GLU A 149 -0.78 14.86 5.36
C GLU A 149 0.26 13.76 5.57
N MET A 150 -0.03 12.74 6.38
CA MET A 150 0.89 11.62 6.58
C MET A 150 1.20 10.90 5.27
N TYR A 151 2.44 10.41 5.14
CA TYR A 151 2.93 9.70 3.96
C TYR A 151 1.99 8.54 3.53
N TYR A 152 1.61 7.66 4.46
CA TYR A 152 0.75 6.52 4.10
C TYR A 152 -0.68 6.92 3.74
N VAL A 153 -1.19 8.03 4.26
CA VAL A 153 -2.49 8.56 3.80
C VAL A 153 -2.41 8.96 2.34
N ARG A 154 -1.40 9.73 1.96
CA ARG A 154 -1.15 10.10 0.56
C ARG A 154 -0.89 8.87 -0.32
N LEU A 155 -0.17 7.87 0.18
CA LEU A 155 0.10 6.63 -0.55
C LEU A 155 -1.20 5.87 -0.84
N HIS A 156 -2.12 5.74 0.12
CA HIS A 156 -3.40 5.10 -0.12
C HIS A 156 -4.28 5.88 -1.11
N GLN A 157 -4.23 7.22 -1.09
CA GLN A 157 -4.89 8.05 -2.10
C GLN A 157 -4.28 7.83 -3.50
N ASN A 158 -2.95 7.71 -3.60
CA ASN A 158 -2.27 7.39 -4.85
C ASN A 158 -2.65 5.98 -5.38
N ILE A 159 -2.80 5.01 -4.49
CA ILE A 159 -3.33 3.68 -4.84
C ILE A 159 -4.78 3.78 -5.36
N ARG A 160 -5.61 4.65 -4.78
CA ARG A 160 -6.96 4.91 -5.32
C ARG A 160 -6.93 5.44 -6.75
N ILE A 161 -6.02 6.38 -7.05
CA ILE A 161 -5.83 6.91 -8.41
C ILE A 161 -5.39 5.79 -9.35
N LEU A 162 -4.43 4.95 -8.95
CA LEU A 162 -4.02 3.78 -9.72
C LEU A 162 -5.19 2.81 -9.98
N CYS A 163 -6.03 2.57 -9.00
CA CYS A 163 -7.24 1.74 -9.14
C CYS A 163 -8.24 2.33 -10.15
N ARG A 164 -8.35 3.65 -10.24
CA ARG A 164 -9.15 4.31 -11.27
C ARG A 164 -8.54 4.14 -12.66
N ILE A 165 -7.21 4.24 -12.77
CA ILE A 165 -6.50 3.99 -14.04
C ILE A 165 -6.71 2.54 -14.50
N VAL A 166 -6.71 1.56 -13.60
CA VAL A 166 -6.98 0.15 -13.95
C VAL A 166 -8.29 0.00 -14.71
N ARG A 167 -9.32 0.79 -14.39
CA ARG A 167 -10.63 0.76 -15.09
C ARG A 167 -10.55 1.25 -16.55
N GLU A 168 -9.52 2.05 -16.86
CA GLU A 168 -9.29 2.61 -18.21
C GLU A 168 -8.34 1.74 -19.04
N LEU A 169 -7.64 0.75 -18.40
CA LEU A 169 -6.68 -0.09 -19.11
C LEU A 169 -7.38 -1.07 -20.05
N GLY A 170 -7.01 -1.00 -21.33
CA GLY A 170 -7.51 -1.92 -22.35
C GLY A 170 -6.99 -3.35 -22.18
N GLY A 171 -7.86 -4.33 -22.51
CA GLY A 171 -7.49 -5.76 -22.50
C GLY A 171 -7.39 -6.38 -21.11
N ILE A 172 -7.98 -5.75 -20.09
CA ILE A 172 -8.12 -6.28 -18.73
C ILE A 172 -9.57 -6.75 -18.49
N ASP A 173 -9.71 -7.95 -17.94
CA ASP A 173 -11.00 -8.46 -17.43
C ASP A 173 -11.30 -7.78 -16.08
N GLN A 174 -12.11 -6.74 -16.11
CA GLN A 174 -12.47 -5.93 -14.94
C GLN A 174 -13.22 -6.72 -13.85
N SER A 175 -13.72 -7.91 -14.16
CA SER A 175 -14.33 -8.82 -13.20
C SER A 175 -13.29 -9.69 -12.46
N LYS A 176 -12.01 -9.57 -12.82
CA LYS A 176 -10.90 -10.38 -12.28
C LYS A 176 -9.68 -9.51 -11.96
N VAL A 177 -9.87 -8.54 -11.09
CA VAL A 177 -8.79 -7.71 -10.55
C VAL A 177 -8.43 -8.22 -9.15
N PHE A 178 -7.19 -8.60 -8.98
CA PHE A 178 -6.66 -9.18 -7.75
C PHE A 178 -5.60 -8.29 -7.12
N VAL A 179 -5.40 -8.43 -5.82
CA VAL A 179 -4.32 -7.74 -5.09
C VAL A 179 -3.39 -8.76 -4.48
N ASN A 180 -2.09 -8.54 -4.58
CA ASN A 180 -1.06 -9.35 -3.95
C ASN A 180 -0.01 -8.47 -3.28
N GLY A 181 0.45 -8.88 -2.11
CA GLY A 181 1.54 -8.21 -1.42
C GLY A 181 1.97 -8.92 -0.16
N ALA A 182 3.21 -8.66 0.23
CA ALA A 182 3.81 -9.20 1.44
C ALA A 182 4.43 -8.07 2.26
N SER A 183 4.47 -8.21 3.58
CA SER A 183 5.00 -7.20 4.50
C SER A 183 4.28 -5.86 4.31
N GLN A 184 4.99 -4.75 4.04
CA GLN A 184 4.37 -3.48 3.65
C GLN A 184 3.35 -3.66 2.51
N GLY A 185 3.74 -4.41 1.47
CA GLY A 185 2.85 -4.71 0.35
C GLY A 185 1.59 -5.45 0.78
N GLY A 186 1.67 -6.26 1.84
CA GLY A 186 0.52 -6.90 2.46
C GLY A 186 -0.43 -5.88 3.11
N GLY A 187 0.09 -4.95 3.90
CA GLY A 187 -0.70 -3.86 4.50
C GLY A 187 -1.35 -2.96 3.44
N LEU A 188 -0.58 -2.56 2.41
CA LEU A 188 -1.09 -1.78 1.29
C LEU A 188 -2.15 -2.54 0.49
N GLY A 189 -1.94 -3.84 0.27
CA GLY A 189 -2.90 -4.69 -0.43
C GLY A 189 -4.22 -4.84 0.32
N LEU A 190 -4.16 -5.01 1.64
CA LEU A 190 -5.35 -5.06 2.50
C LEU A 190 -6.14 -3.75 2.44
N ALA A 191 -5.45 -2.62 2.60
CA ALA A 191 -6.07 -1.30 2.49
C ALA A 191 -6.61 -1.04 1.07
N CYS A 192 -5.89 -1.47 0.02
CA CYS A 192 -6.36 -1.38 -1.36
C CYS A 192 -7.70 -2.14 -1.55
N ALA A 193 -7.79 -3.37 -1.05
CA ALA A 193 -9.02 -4.17 -1.11
C ALA A 193 -10.17 -3.52 -0.33
N ALA A 194 -9.88 -2.98 0.86
CA ALA A 194 -10.86 -2.31 1.71
C ALA A 194 -11.40 -1.01 1.09
N LEU A 195 -10.51 -0.19 0.54
CA LEU A 195 -10.86 1.15 0.01
C LEU A 195 -11.33 1.12 -1.46
N ASN A 196 -11.23 -0.04 -2.15
CA ASN A 196 -11.68 -0.21 -3.54
C ASN A 196 -12.58 -1.46 -3.71
N PRO A 197 -13.66 -1.61 -2.91
CA PRO A 197 -14.47 -2.84 -2.89
C PRO A 197 -15.18 -3.14 -4.23
N GLY A 198 -15.38 -2.12 -5.08
CA GLY A 198 -15.98 -2.29 -6.40
C GLY A 198 -14.99 -2.66 -7.51
N LEU A 199 -13.70 -2.82 -7.20
CA LEU A 199 -12.65 -3.21 -8.14
C LEU A 199 -11.99 -4.54 -7.76
N VAL A 200 -11.55 -4.67 -6.50
CA VAL A 200 -10.79 -5.83 -6.05
C VAL A 200 -11.71 -7.02 -5.81
N ASN A 201 -11.47 -8.11 -6.52
CA ASN A 201 -12.28 -9.33 -6.43
C ASN A 201 -11.70 -10.38 -5.48
N ARG A 202 -10.38 -10.39 -5.30
CA ARG A 202 -9.66 -11.25 -4.35
C ARG A 202 -8.38 -10.59 -3.89
N ALA A 203 -7.95 -10.92 -2.66
CA ALA A 203 -6.72 -10.43 -2.09
C ALA A 203 -5.87 -11.58 -1.52
N ALA A 204 -4.62 -11.67 -1.94
CA ALA A 204 -3.62 -12.61 -1.40
C ALA A 204 -2.59 -11.81 -0.58
N ILE A 205 -2.85 -11.71 0.72
CA ILE A 205 -2.12 -10.87 1.67
C ILE A 205 -1.23 -11.76 2.53
N LEU A 206 0.09 -11.52 2.48
CA LEU A 206 1.07 -12.29 3.24
C LEU A 206 1.67 -11.42 4.36
N TYR A 207 1.60 -11.94 5.60
CA TYR A 207 2.18 -11.31 6.81
C TYR A 207 2.19 -9.78 6.73
N PRO A 208 1.01 -9.13 6.75
CA PRO A 208 0.91 -7.69 6.52
C PRO A 208 1.65 -6.91 7.61
N PHE A 209 2.57 -6.04 7.18
CA PHE A 209 3.20 -5.00 7.96
C PHE A 209 2.30 -3.76 7.96
N LEU A 210 2.55 -2.80 8.82
CA LEU A 210 1.72 -1.64 9.11
C LEU A 210 0.52 -2.01 9.99
N SER A 211 0.71 -2.99 10.89
CA SER A 211 -0.33 -3.48 11.79
C SER A 211 0.07 -3.30 13.24
N ASP A 212 -0.88 -2.85 14.03
CA ASP A 212 -0.84 -2.78 15.50
C ASP A 212 0.42 -2.14 16.06
N TYR A 213 0.67 -0.92 15.67
CA TYR A 213 1.87 -0.17 16.00
C TYR A 213 2.15 -0.09 17.51
N ARG A 214 1.12 0.03 18.35
CA ARG A 214 1.29 0.06 19.80
C ARG A 214 1.76 -1.29 20.35
N LEU A 215 1.20 -2.39 19.88
CA LEU A 215 1.68 -3.72 20.27
C LEU A 215 3.14 -3.95 19.88
N VAL A 216 3.52 -3.55 18.66
CA VAL A 216 4.92 -3.61 18.20
C VAL A 216 5.83 -2.84 19.13
N TRP A 217 5.43 -1.64 19.54
CA TRP A 217 6.16 -0.81 20.48
C TRP A 217 6.29 -1.45 21.86
N GLU A 218 5.19 -1.95 22.43
CA GLU A 218 5.15 -2.58 23.76
C GLU A 218 5.97 -3.86 23.82
N LEU A 219 6.02 -4.63 22.71
CA LEU A 219 6.84 -5.84 22.59
C LEU A 219 8.33 -5.55 22.33
N GLY A 220 8.72 -4.29 22.13
CA GLY A 220 10.08 -3.93 21.72
C GLY A 220 10.47 -4.49 20.35
N ALA A 221 9.48 -4.78 19.50
CA ALA A 221 9.67 -5.35 18.16
C ALA A 221 9.84 -4.27 17.07
N ASP A 222 10.21 -3.06 17.45
CA ASP A 222 10.36 -1.86 16.62
C ASP A 222 11.69 -1.83 15.86
N LEU A 223 12.04 -2.94 15.20
CA LEU A 223 13.25 -3.08 14.38
C LEU A 223 12.93 -2.85 12.90
N ILE A 224 13.96 -2.54 12.12
CA ILE A 224 13.90 -2.37 10.65
C ILE A 224 12.78 -1.41 10.23
N ALA A 225 11.66 -1.96 9.77
CA ALA A 225 10.57 -1.19 9.20
C ALA A 225 9.79 -0.37 10.24
N TYR A 226 9.85 -0.73 11.51
CA TYR A 226 9.28 0.03 12.64
C TYR A 226 10.29 0.94 13.36
N GLU A 227 11.55 0.93 12.95
CA GLU A 227 12.62 1.72 13.60
C GLU A 227 12.29 3.22 13.67
N GLY A 228 11.51 3.71 12.72
CA GLY A 228 11.01 5.09 12.72
C GLY A 228 10.26 5.48 13.99
N LEU A 229 9.55 4.55 14.65
CA LEU A 229 8.86 4.80 15.92
C LEU A 229 9.86 5.14 17.02
N ARG A 230 10.94 4.38 17.13
CA ARG A 230 12.00 4.61 18.13
C ARG A 230 12.75 5.90 17.87
N TYR A 231 13.04 6.18 16.60
CA TYR A 231 13.66 7.44 16.19
C TYR A 231 12.78 8.62 16.56
N TYR A 232 11.48 8.55 16.22
CA TYR A 232 10.51 9.59 16.52
C TYR A 232 10.41 9.85 18.03
N SER A 233 10.24 8.81 18.84
CA SER A 233 10.18 8.92 20.30
C SER A 233 11.42 9.62 20.85
N ARG A 234 12.62 9.20 20.43
CA ARG A 234 13.88 9.75 20.95
C ARG A 234 14.06 11.24 20.67
N TRP A 235 13.70 11.70 19.49
CA TRP A 235 14.04 13.03 19.03
C TRP A 235 12.89 14.02 19.00
N PHE A 236 11.67 13.53 18.90
CA PHE A 236 10.47 14.36 18.78
C PHE A 236 9.52 14.25 19.99
N ASP A 237 9.65 13.21 20.80
CA ASP A 237 8.87 13.00 22.02
C ASP A 237 9.73 12.32 23.10
N PRO A 238 10.88 12.93 23.51
CA PRO A 238 11.83 12.30 24.42
C PRO A 238 11.24 12.04 25.81
N ASP A 239 10.28 12.83 26.23
CA ASP A 239 9.60 12.71 27.53
C ASP A 239 8.42 11.72 27.48
N GLY A 240 8.05 11.21 26.28
CA GLY A 240 6.94 10.30 26.06
C GLY A 240 5.55 10.89 26.35
N THR A 241 5.45 12.22 26.49
CA THR A 241 4.20 12.89 26.89
C THR A 241 3.16 12.96 25.78
N ARG A 242 3.56 12.76 24.52
CA ARG A 242 2.68 12.79 23.34
C ARG A 242 2.39 11.40 22.78
N GLN A 243 2.84 10.32 23.46
CA GLN A 243 2.81 8.95 22.95
C GLN A 243 1.40 8.51 22.55
N ASP A 244 0.39 8.74 23.37
CA ASP A 244 -0.99 8.38 23.04
C ASP A 244 -1.51 9.13 21.82
N GLY A 245 -1.11 10.40 21.66
CA GLY A 245 -1.50 11.22 20.52
C GLY A 245 -0.94 10.71 19.20
N TRP A 246 0.35 10.33 19.14
CA TRP A 246 0.89 9.83 17.89
C TRP A 246 0.47 8.39 17.58
N PHE A 247 0.19 7.53 18.57
CA PHE A 247 -0.45 6.23 18.32
C PHE A 247 -1.89 6.37 17.84
N ALA A 248 -2.64 7.36 18.34
CA ALA A 248 -3.98 7.65 17.82
C ALA A 248 -3.93 8.02 16.31
N LYS A 249 -2.94 8.85 15.91
CA LYS A 249 -2.73 9.18 14.48
C LYS A 249 -2.34 7.97 13.65
N LEU A 250 -1.43 7.12 14.15
CA LEU A 250 -1.05 5.87 13.48
C LEU A 250 -2.24 4.93 13.30
N GLY A 251 -3.26 5.01 14.14
CA GLY A 251 -4.51 4.26 14.00
C GLY A 251 -5.20 4.46 12.65
N TYR A 252 -5.06 5.62 12.00
CA TYR A 252 -5.64 5.86 10.68
C TYR A 252 -4.96 5.08 9.56
N ILE A 253 -3.69 4.71 9.72
CA ILE A 253 -2.91 3.95 8.74
C ILE A 253 -2.62 2.50 9.19
N ASP A 254 -3.14 2.11 10.34
CA ASP A 254 -2.99 0.75 10.87
C ASP A 254 -3.81 -0.24 10.03
N SER A 255 -3.12 -1.19 9.41
CA SER A 255 -3.77 -2.10 8.45
C SER A 255 -4.87 -2.96 9.08
N LYS A 256 -4.80 -3.29 10.39
CA LYS A 256 -5.88 -4.04 11.08
C LYS A 256 -7.23 -3.31 11.03
N ASN A 257 -7.18 -1.97 11.04
CA ASN A 257 -8.39 -1.15 11.07
C ASN A 257 -9.14 -1.10 9.73
N PHE A 258 -8.51 -1.55 8.62
CA PHE A 258 -9.18 -1.71 7.33
C PHE A 258 -9.95 -3.02 7.19
N ALA A 259 -9.71 -4.02 8.05
CA ALA A 259 -10.21 -5.37 7.88
C ALA A 259 -11.74 -5.45 7.75
N HIS A 260 -12.49 -4.63 8.51
CA HIS A 260 -13.95 -4.61 8.48
C HIS A 260 -14.54 -4.04 7.17
N LEU A 261 -13.74 -3.32 6.38
CA LEU A 261 -14.13 -2.74 5.08
C LEU A 261 -13.90 -3.71 3.92
N VAL A 262 -13.12 -4.78 4.10
CA VAL A 262 -12.84 -5.76 3.04
C VAL A 262 -14.10 -6.51 2.66
N ARG A 263 -14.40 -6.58 1.35
CA ARG A 263 -15.60 -7.23 0.81
C ARG A 263 -15.30 -8.41 -0.12
N CYS A 264 -14.02 -8.74 -0.31
CA CYS A 264 -13.59 -9.86 -1.15
C CYS A 264 -12.91 -10.96 -0.30
N PRO A 265 -12.87 -12.22 -0.80
CA PRO A 265 -12.06 -13.28 -0.21
C PRO A 265 -10.57 -12.95 -0.27
#